data_dfbf28c876164919c6113b9acede9779
#
_entry.id   dfbf28c876164919c6113b9acede9779
#
_cell.length_a   1.000
_cell.length_b   1.000
_cell.length_c   1.000
_cell.angle_alpha   90.00
_cell.angle_beta   90.00
_cell.angle_gamma   90.00
#
_symmetry.space_group_name_H-M   'P 1'
#
loop_
_entity.id
_entity.type
_entity.pdbx_description
1 polymer ?
#
loop_
_entity_poly.entity_id
_entity_poly.type
_entity_poly.pdbx_seq_one_letter_code
_entity_poly.pdbx_strand_id
1 'polypeptide(L)'
;DEAHGTHFYFGENMPVSAMAAGADLASVSMHKSGGSLTQSSFLLCGPSMNAEHVRQIINLTQTTSGSYLLMVSLDISRKNLALHGKEIFRKVVDLTTYAREEINALGDYYAYGSELINGDTVYDFDTTKLAVNTLDVGLAGIEVYDILRDFYDIQTEFGDLGNLLAYVSVGDRERDLERLVAALADIRRRYKRDKATLMRQEYISPQVVAGPQEAFYAPKKSLPLRETEGMVCSEFVMCYPPGI
;
A
#
# COMPACT_ATOMS: atom_id res chain seq x y z
N ASP A 1 -6.17 2.01 10.50
CA ASP A 1 -6.05 1.09 9.36
C ASP A 1 -4.58 0.70 9.20
N GLU A 2 -4.30 -0.59 9.26
CA GLU A 2 -2.95 -1.16 9.12
C GLU A 2 -2.98 -2.34 8.13
N ALA A 3 -3.78 -2.19 7.06
CA ALA A 3 -3.98 -3.26 6.08
C ALA A 3 -2.67 -3.78 5.46
N HIS A 4 -1.66 -2.94 5.31
CA HIS A 4 -0.34 -3.31 4.79
C HIS A 4 0.74 -3.51 5.86
N GLY A 5 0.39 -3.56 7.14
CA GLY A 5 1.32 -3.58 8.27
C GLY A 5 1.50 -4.93 8.98
N THR A 6 1.03 -6.04 8.42
CA THR A 6 1.16 -7.37 9.07
C THR A 6 2.59 -7.67 9.50
N HIS A 7 3.58 -7.32 8.70
CA HIS A 7 4.99 -7.57 8.96
C HIS A 7 5.55 -6.78 10.15
N PHE A 8 4.90 -5.68 10.56
CA PHE A 8 5.31 -4.92 11.74
C PHE A 8 5.20 -5.73 13.04
N TYR A 9 4.35 -6.76 13.06
CA TYR A 9 4.17 -7.65 14.22
C TYR A 9 5.16 -8.81 14.27
N PHE A 10 5.83 -9.12 13.15
CA PHE A 10 6.63 -10.34 13.02
C PHE A 10 8.07 -10.10 12.55
N GLY A 11 8.35 -8.96 11.93
CA GLY A 11 9.69 -8.56 11.48
C GLY A 11 10.52 -7.92 12.59
N GLU A 12 11.82 -7.83 12.37
CA GLU A 12 12.75 -7.02 13.19
C GLU A 12 13.01 -5.68 12.47
N ASN A 13 13.26 -4.64 13.24
CA ASN A 13 13.54 -3.29 12.72
C ASN A 13 12.46 -2.77 11.72
N MET A 14 11.21 -3.10 12.01
CA MET A 14 10.05 -2.61 11.28
C MET A 14 9.50 -1.35 11.94
N PRO A 15 8.72 -0.55 11.21
CA PRO A 15 7.95 0.55 11.80
C PRO A 15 7.12 0.07 13.00
N VAL A 16 6.87 0.97 13.93
CA VAL A 16 6.03 0.67 15.09
C VAL A 16 4.61 0.30 14.63
N SER A 17 4.10 -0.85 15.10
CA SER A 17 2.73 -1.26 14.77
C SER A 17 1.70 -0.40 15.50
N ALA A 18 0.49 -0.33 14.95
CA ALA A 18 -0.62 0.42 15.55
C ALA A 18 -0.89 -0.01 17.01
N MET A 19 -0.86 -1.32 17.29
CA MET A 19 -1.07 -1.82 18.66
C MET A 19 0.08 -1.44 19.59
N ALA A 20 1.32 -1.48 19.13
CA ALA A 20 2.48 -1.04 19.91
C ALA A 20 2.47 0.47 20.14
N ALA A 21 1.92 1.24 19.20
CA ALA A 21 1.70 2.67 19.34
C ALA A 21 0.51 3.05 20.25
N GLY A 22 -0.22 2.06 20.76
CA GLY A 22 -1.33 2.28 21.71
C GLY A 22 -2.70 2.46 21.07
N ALA A 23 -2.89 2.03 19.84
CA ALA A 23 -4.20 2.04 19.20
C ALA A 23 -5.17 1.10 19.92
N ASP A 24 -6.44 1.50 20.03
CA ASP A 24 -7.50 0.67 20.61
C ASP A 24 -7.89 -0.48 19.71
N LEU A 25 -7.91 -0.25 18.39
CA LEU A 25 -8.23 -1.24 17.36
C LEU A 25 -7.28 -1.08 16.16
N ALA A 26 -6.90 -2.20 15.54
CA ALA A 26 -6.17 -2.19 14.27
C ALA A 26 -6.75 -3.24 13.30
N SER A 27 -7.04 -2.81 12.07
CA SER A 27 -7.47 -3.67 10.98
C SER A 27 -6.25 -4.08 10.15
N VAL A 28 -5.93 -5.38 10.13
CA VAL A 28 -4.71 -5.93 9.51
C VAL A 28 -5.10 -6.94 8.44
N SER A 29 -4.74 -6.67 7.18
CA SER A 29 -5.01 -7.59 6.07
C SER A 29 -3.91 -8.64 5.95
N MET A 30 -4.11 -9.77 6.59
CA MET A 30 -3.15 -10.88 6.59
C MET A 30 -2.87 -11.41 5.17
N HIS A 31 -3.86 -11.33 4.28
CA HIS A 31 -3.74 -11.77 2.89
C HIS A 31 -2.83 -10.87 2.02
N LYS A 32 -2.52 -9.63 2.45
CA LYS A 32 -1.65 -8.73 1.69
C LYS A 32 -0.17 -8.99 1.96
N SER A 33 0.25 -9.03 3.20
CA SER A 33 1.66 -9.18 3.58
C SER A 33 1.96 -10.41 4.44
N GLY A 34 0.95 -11.13 4.90
CA GLY A 34 1.14 -12.27 5.80
C GLY A 34 1.06 -13.64 5.14
N GLY A 35 0.65 -13.73 3.87
CA GLY A 35 0.62 -14.97 3.12
C GLY A 35 -0.62 -15.85 3.31
N SER A 36 -1.71 -15.33 3.90
CA SER A 36 -2.99 -16.03 3.97
C SER A 36 -3.78 -15.90 2.65
N LEU A 37 -4.82 -16.71 2.48
CA LEU A 37 -5.72 -16.61 1.33
C LEU A 37 -6.45 -15.27 1.30
N THR A 38 -6.89 -14.86 0.12
CA THR A 38 -7.59 -13.59 -0.10
C THR A 38 -8.80 -13.40 0.84
N GLN A 39 -9.16 -12.16 1.11
CA GLN A 39 -10.26 -11.76 2.00
C GLN A 39 -10.10 -12.18 3.48
N SER A 40 -8.91 -12.58 3.89
CA SER A 40 -8.63 -12.96 5.26
C SER A 40 -7.87 -11.86 6.02
N SER A 41 -8.41 -11.41 7.14
CA SER A 41 -7.92 -10.28 7.92
C SER A 41 -8.07 -10.53 9.42
N PHE A 42 -7.31 -9.79 10.22
CA PHE A 42 -7.51 -9.71 11.66
C PHE A 42 -8.01 -8.33 12.05
N LEU A 43 -8.91 -8.29 13.01
CA LEU A 43 -9.17 -7.11 13.81
C LEU A 43 -8.49 -7.33 15.17
N LEU A 44 -7.47 -6.55 15.44
CA LEU A 44 -6.73 -6.58 16.70
C LEU A 44 -7.38 -5.63 17.70
N CYS A 45 -7.50 -6.07 18.95
CA CYS A 45 -8.10 -5.29 20.02
C CYS A 45 -7.04 -5.00 21.09
N GLY A 46 -6.88 -3.74 21.44
CA GLY A 46 -6.06 -3.30 22.57
C GLY A 46 -6.69 -3.63 23.91
N PRO A 47 -5.91 -3.57 25.00
CA PRO A 47 -6.39 -3.92 26.35
C PRO A 47 -7.47 -2.99 26.89
N SER A 48 -7.62 -1.78 26.34
CA SER A 48 -8.68 -0.82 26.66
C SER A 48 -10.05 -1.21 26.12
N MET A 49 -10.10 -2.09 25.10
CA MET A 49 -11.33 -2.43 24.38
C MET A 49 -12.06 -3.61 25.01
N ASN A 50 -13.38 -3.51 25.06
CA ASN A 50 -14.23 -4.65 25.36
C ASN A 50 -14.35 -5.58 24.15
N ALA A 51 -13.52 -6.62 24.11
CA ALA A 51 -13.48 -7.57 23.00
C ALA A 51 -14.83 -8.28 22.76
N GLU A 52 -15.65 -8.47 23.78
CA GLU A 52 -16.98 -9.07 23.62
C GLU A 52 -17.94 -8.15 22.87
N HIS A 53 -17.89 -6.85 23.17
CA HIS A 53 -18.68 -5.87 22.42
C HIS A 53 -18.24 -5.79 20.95
N VAL A 54 -16.93 -5.78 20.70
CA VAL A 54 -16.40 -5.81 19.33
C VAL A 54 -16.88 -7.06 18.60
N ARG A 55 -16.86 -8.23 19.23
CA ARG A 55 -17.36 -9.48 18.66
C ARG A 55 -18.85 -9.42 18.32
N GLN A 56 -19.67 -8.82 19.16
CA GLN A 56 -21.09 -8.62 18.88
C GLN A 56 -21.30 -7.76 17.63
N ILE A 57 -20.55 -6.67 17.48
CA ILE A 57 -20.63 -5.81 16.29
C ILE A 57 -20.18 -6.57 15.03
N ILE A 58 -19.08 -7.34 15.11
CA ILE A 58 -18.63 -8.17 14.00
C ILE A 58 -19.72 -9.16 13.59
N ASN A 59 -20.38 -9.83 14.55
CA ASN A 59 -21.45 -10.78 14.26
C ASN A 59 -22.68 -10.13 13.60
N LEU A 60 -22.92 -8.84 13.83
CA LEU A 60 -23.98 -8.09 13.15
C LEU A 60 -23.61 -7.63 11.74
N THR A 61 -22.33 -7.42 11.46
CA THR A 61 -21.86 -6.77 10.23
C THR A 61 -21.18 -7.71 9.25
N GLN A 62 -20.74 -8.89 9.70
CA GLN A 62 -20.06 -9.88 8.89
C GLN A 62 -20.99 -11.02 8.45
N THR A 63 -20.48 -11.89 7.60
CA THR A 63 -21.21 -13.08 7.11
C THR A 63 -21.54 -14.03 8.25
N THR A 64 -22.71 -14.69 8.16
CA THR A 64 -23.10 -15.79 9.04
C THR A 64 -22.45 -17.12 8.65
N SER A 65 -21.83 -17.20 7.45
CA SER A 65 -21.25 -18.41 6.85
C SER A 65 -19.76 -18.24 6.61
N GLY A 66 -18.99 -18.12 7.70
CA GLY A 66 -17.52 -18.00 7.63
C GLY A 66 -16.86 -19.18 6.93
N SER A 67 -15.94 -18.91 6.00
CA SER A 67 -15.19 -19.95 5.30
C SER A 67 -14.12 -20.56 6.21
N TYR A 68 -14.23 -21.83 6.50
CA TYR A 68 -13.19 -22.56 7.25
C TYR A 68 -11.84 -22.57 6.53
N LEU A 69 -11.80 -22.57 5.20
CA LEU A 69 -10.56 -22.46 4.43
C LEU A 69 -9.84 -21.16 4.70
N LEU A 70 -10.56 -20.04 4.74
CA LEU A 70 -9.99 -18.74 5.05
C LEU A 70 -9.50 -18.68 6.51
N MET A 71 -10.28 -19.21 7.44
CA MET A 71 -9.89 -19.25 8.86
C MET A 71 -8.65 -20.12 9.10
N VAL A 72 -8.57 -21.30 8.46
CA VAL A 72 -7.40 -22.17 8.52
C VAL A 72 -6.18 -21.50 7.91
N SER A 73 -6.33 -20.82 6.76
CA SER A 73 -5.23 -20.12 6.13
C SER A 73 -4.69 -19.00 7.02
N LEU A 74 -5.57 -18.25 7.71
CA LEU A 74 -5.18 -17.23 8.69
C LEU A 74 -4.34 -17.83 9.83
N ASP A 75 -4.78 -18.93 10.42
CA ASP A 75 -4.05 -19.53 11.55
C ASP A 75 -2.71 -20.14 11.12
N ILE A 76 -2.68 -20.80 9.95
CA ILE A 76 -1.43 -21.34 9.39
C ILE A 76 -0.44 -20.20 9.11
N SER A 77 -0.89 -19.12 8.48
CA SER A 77 -0.03 -17.96 8.19
C SER A 77 0.46 -17.29 9.47
N ARG A 78 -0.43 -17.06 10.43
CA ARG A 78 -0.07 -16.54 11.75
C ARG A 78 0.99 -17.41 12.43
N LYS A 79 0.79 -18.74 12.44
CA LYS A 79 1.73 -19.70 13.04
C LYS A 79 3.08 -19.64 12.32
N ASN A 80 3.08 -19.64 11.01
CA ASN A 80 4.32 -19.56 10.21
C ASN A 80 5.08 -18.27 10.52
N LEU A 81 4.42 -17.14 10.54
CA LEU A 81 5.05 -15.85 10.84
C LEU A 81 5.51 -15.76 12.31
N ALA A 82 4.78 -16.33 13.25
CA ALA A 82 5.19 -16.37 14.64
C ALA A 82 6.49 -17.17 14.85
N LEU A 83 6.71 -18.21 14.05
CA LEU A 83 7.89 -19.07 14.13
C LEU A 83 9.06 -18.57 13.27
N HIS A 84 8.80 -18.01 12.11
CA HIS A 84 9.79 -17.71 11.09
C HIS A 84 9.76 -16.25 10.59
N GLY A 85 8.86 -15.40 11.10
CA GLY A 85 8.63 -14.05 10.57
C GLY A 85 9.88 -13.18 10.56
N LYS A 86 10.72 -13.26 11.59
CA LYS A 86 11.97 -12.50 11.65
C LYS A 86 12.89 -12.83 10.47
N GLU A 87 13.08 -14.10 10.18
CA GLU A 87 13.92 -14.55 9.06
C GLU A 87 13.29 -14.19 7.70
N ILE A 88 11.99 -14.43 7.57
CA ILE A 88 11.23 -14.13 6.35
C ILE A 88 11.32 -12.64 6.00
N PHE A 89 11.00 -11.78 6.95
CA PHE A 89 10.99 -10.32 6.66
C PHE A 89 12.38 -9.71 6.61
N ARG A 90 13.37 -10.28 7.28
CA ARG A 90 14.77 -9.90 7.05
C ARG A 90 15.16 -10.11 5.58
N LYS A 91 14.82 -11.27 5.00
CA LYS A 91 15.04 -11.54 3.57
C LYS A 91 14.35 -10.52 2.68
N VAL A 92 13.09 -10.16 2.99
CA VAL A 92 12.36 -9.13 2.21
C VAL A 92 13.06 -7.78 2.28
N VAL A 93 13.52 -7.37 3.47
CA VAL A 93 14.29 -6.12 3.66
C VAL A 93 15.60 -6.16 2.89
N ASP A 94 16.34 -7.27 2.94
CA ASP A 94 17.59 -7.41 2.20
C ASP A 94 17.36 -7.28 0.69
N LEU A 95 16.34 -7.93 0.15
CA LEU A 95 15.95 -7.84 -1.26
C LEU A 95 15.53 -6.42 -1.67
N THR A 96 14.74 -5.74 -0.86
CA THR A 96 14.31 -4.38 -1.16
C THR A 96 15.44 -3.37 -1.03
N THR A 97 16.35 -3.57 -0.09
CA THR A 97 17.54 -2.74 0.07
C THR A 97 18.42 -2.87 -1.16
N TYR A 98 18.75 -4.09 -1.57
CA TYR A 98 19.48 -4.36 -2.81
C TYR A 98 18.84 -3.68 -4.02
N ALA A 99 17.54 -3.90 -4.25
CA ALA A 99 16.85 -3.33 -5.40
C ALA A 99 16.86 -1.79 -5.36
N ARG A 100 16.70 -1.19 -4.19
CA ARG A 100 16.75 0.27 -4.00
C ARG A 100 18.12 0.84 -4.35
N GLU A 101 19.18 0.22 -3.88
CA GLU A 101 20.56 0.62 -4.16
C GLU A 101 20.86 0.53 -5.66
N GLU A 102 20.51 -0.60 -6.30
CA GLU A 102 20.72 -0.80 -7.73
C GLU A 102 19.91 0.17 -8.58
N ILE A 103 18.63 0.42 -8.24
CA ILE A 103 17.79 1.40 -8.95
C ILE A 103 18.39 2.80 -8.84
N ASN A 104 18.83 3.20 -7.65
CA ASN A 104 19.46 4.50 -7.44
C ASN A 104 20.81 4.61 -8.20
N ALA A 105 21.55 3.52 -8.33
CA ALA A 105 22.78 3.47 -9.08
C ALA A 105 22.57 3.60 -10.62
N LEU A 106 21.38 3.27 -11.14
CA LEU A 106 21.06 3.50 -12.55
C LEU A 106 21.12 4.99 -12.91
N GLY A 107 20.80 5.89 -11.94
CA GLY A 107 20.56 7.30 -12.19
C GLY A 107 19.24 7.57 -12.92
N ASP A 108 18.77 8.79 -12.87
CA ASP A 108 17.47 9.23 -13.41
C ASP A 108 16.23 8.56 -12.77
N TYR A 109 16.42 7.63 -11.84
CA TYR A 109 15.40 7.13 -10.92
C TYR A 109 15.78 7.50 -9.49
N TYR A 110 14.78 7.62 -8.63
CA TYR A 110 15.00 7.79 -7.22
C TYR A 110 14.08 6.85 -6.42
N ALA A 111 14.66 5.78 -5.90
CA ALA A 111 13.97 4.86 -5.01
C ALA A 111 14.07 5.38 -3.58
N TYR A 112 12.92 5.75 -3.01
CA TYR A 112 12.80 6.32 -1.67
C TYR A 112 13.22 5.33 -0.59
N GLY A 113 13.79 5.87 0.50
CA GLY A 113 14.23 5.09 1.65
C GLY A 113 14.12 5.83 2.97
N SER A 114 14.79 5.31 3.99
CA SER A 114 14.77 5.86 5.35
C SER A 114 15.37 7.25 5.49
N GLU A 115 16.03 7.77 4.47
CA GLU A 115 16.51 9.18 4.42
C GLU A 115 15.37 10.20 4.46
N LEU A 116 14.13 9.78 4.19
CA LEU A 116 12.93 10.63 4.32
C LEU A 116 12.54 10.88 5.78
N ILE A 117 13.01 10.05 6.71
CA ILE A 117 12.68 10.19 8.13
C ILE A 117 13.28 11.49 8.65
N ASN A 118 12.42 12.39 9.12
CA ASN A 118 12.83 13.72 9.60
C ASN A 118 12.36 14.05 11.03
N GLY A 119 11.57 13.14 11.64
CA GLY A 119 11.06 13.30 13.00
C GLY A 119 9.96 14.37 13.18
N ASP A 120 9.49 14.97 12.10
CA ASP A 120 8.44 15.99 12.10
C ASP A 120 7.22 15.56 11.27
N THR A 121 7.39 15.33 9.97
CA THR A 121 6.33 14.93 9.05
C THR A 121 6.42 13.46 8.63
N VAL A 122 7.62 12.89 8.67
CA VAL A 122 7.89 11.47 8.42
C VAL A 122 8.61 10.90 9.63
N TYR A 123 7.91 10.13 10.43
CA TYR A 123 8.42 9.55 11.69
C TYR A 123 9.11 8.22 11.50
N ASP A 124 8.67 7.43 10.51
CA ASP A 124 9.24 6.13 10.19
C ASP A 124 8.97 5.77 8.73
N PHE A 125 9.67 4.75 8.20
CA PHE A 125 9.59 4.34 6.81
C PHE A 125 9.58 2.82 6.68
N ASP A 126 8.58 2.29 5.98
CA ASP A 126 8.52 0.85 5.67
C ASP A 126 9.46 0.49 4.52
N THR A 127 10.63 -0.03 4.85
CA THR A 127 11.66 -0.40 3.88
C THR A 127 11.29 -1.57 2.99
N THR A 128 10.21 -2.31 3.28
CA THR A 128 9.72 -3.40 2.45
C THR A 128 8.95 -2.90 1.20
N LYS A 129 8.59 -1.63 1.18
CA LYS A 129 7.95 -0.99 0.03
C LYS A 129 9.00 -0.33 -0.86
N LEU A 130 8.93 -0.61 -2.15
CA LEU A 130 9.85 -0.05 -3.13
C LEU A 130 9.12 0.99 -3.98
N ALA A 131 9.13 2.23 -3.50
CA ALA A 131 8.57 3.37 -4.24
C ALA A 131 9.68 4.05 -5.02
N VAL A 132 9.48 4.26 -6.32
CA VAL A 132 10.49 4.77 -7.26
C VAL A 132 9.94 5.97 -8.01
N ASN A 133 10.60 7.12 -7.87
CA ASN A 133 10.31 8.29 -8.69
C ASN A 133 10.88 8.10 -10.10
N THR A 134 10.09 8.45 -11.12
CA THR A 134 10.41 8.22 -12.53
C THR A 134 10.52 9.50 -13.36
N LEU A 135 10.34 10.66 -12.74
CA LEU A 135 10.25 11.94 -13.46
C LEU A 135 11.56 12.37 -14.12
N ASP A 136 12.71 11.98 -13.54
CA ASP A 136 14.01 12.31 -14.12
C ASP A 136 14.32 11.48 -15.37
N VAL A 137 13.68 10.33 -15.55
CA VAL A 137 13.66 9.57 -16.82
C VAL A 137 12.78 10.26 -17.87
N GLY A 138 11.90 11.16 -17.45
CA GLY A 138 10.94 11.85 -18.32
C GLY A 138 9.67 11.03 -18.59
N LEU A 139 9.37 10.05 -17.74
CA LEU A 139 8.18 9.19 -17.83
C LEU A 139 7.33 9.35 -16.57
N ALA A 140 6.02 9.33 -16.72
CA ALA A 140 5.12 9.17 -15.59
C ALA A 140 5.24 7.75 -15.00
N GLY A 141 5.00 7.61 -13.70
CA GLY A 141 5.03 6.29 -13.05
C GLY A 141 4.07 5.29 -13.71
N ILE A 142 2.88 5.77 -14.14
CA ILE A 142 1.91 4.93 -14.86
C ILE A 142 2.43 4.48 -16.23
N GLU A 143 3.21 5.31 -16.96
CA GLU A 143 3.83 4.89 -18.21
C GLU A 143 4.85 3.77 -17.96
N VAL A 144 5.67 3.91 -16.90
CA VAL A 144 6.64 2.87 -16.51
C VAL A 144 5.92 1.59 -16.07
N TYR A 145 4.83 1.70 -15.31
CA TYR A 145 3.99 0.58 -14.91
C TYR A 145 3.47 -0.20 -16.13
N ASP A 146 2.88 0.50 -17.11
CA ASP A 146 2.36 -0.13 -18.32
C ASP A 146 3.47 -0.79 -19.14
N ILE A 147 4.62 -0.14 -19.31
CA ILE A 147 5.77 -0.69 -20.03
C ILE A 147 6.28 -1.97 -19.32
N LEU A 148 6.40 -1.97 -18.00
CA LEU A 148 6.83 -3.15 -17.23
C LEU A 148 5.87 -4.31 -17.42
N ARG A 149 4.57 -4.07 -17.35
CA ARG A 149 3.53 -5.09 -17.55
C ARG A 149 3.55 -5.63 -18.97
N ASP A 150 3.53 -4.76 -19.97
CA ASP A 150 3.26 -5.13 -21.36
C ASP A 150 4.48 -5.71 -22.08
N PHE A 151 5.70 -5.30 -21.69
CA PHE A 151 6.92 -5.68 -22.41
C PHE A 151 7.91 -6.50 -21.60
N TYR A 152 7.79 -6.50 -20.25
CA TYR A 152 8.73 -7.23 -19.37
C TYR A 152 8.06 -8.30 -18.52
N ASP A 153 6.72 -8.42 -18.62
CA ASP A 153 5.94 -9.36 -17.78
C ASP A 153 6.23 -9.16 -16.28
N ILE A 154 6.25 -7.89 -15.86
CA ILE A 154 6.44 -7.49 -14.46
C ILE A 154 5.24 -6.67 -14.04
N GLN A 155 4.45 -7.22 -13.10
CA GLN A 155 3.32 -6.55 -12.50
C GLN A 155 3.75 -5.92 -11.18
N THR A 156 3.78 -4.59 -11.13
CA THR A 156 3.97 -3.83 -9.89
C THR A 156 2.62 -3.51 -9.24
N GLU A 157 2.62 -2.89 -8.06
CA GLU A 157 1.38 -2.58 -7.34
C GLU A 157 0.57 -1.51 -8.07
N PHE A 158 1.18 -0.36 -8.35
CA PHE A 158 0.61 0.70 -9.18
C PHE A 158 1.67 1.70 -9.66
N GLY A 159 1.25 2.57 -10.59
CA GLY A 159 1.98 3.76 -10.98
C GLY A 159 1.07 4.98 -10.92
N ASP A 160 1.59 6.10 -10.42
CA ASP A 160 0.93 7.41 -10.46
C ASP A 160 1.63 8.36 -11.45
N LEU A 161 1.39 9.66 -11.31
CA LEU A 161 2.00 10.65 -12.20
C LEU A 161 3.52 10.77 -12.04
N GLY A 162 4.07 10.48 -10.88
CA GLY A 162 5.49 10.69 -10.59
C GLY A 162 6.22 9.45 -10.09
N ASN A 163 5.49 8.43 -9.68
CA ASN A 163 6.05 7.30 -8.97
C ASN A 163 5.50 5.96 -9.44
N LEU A 164 6.34 4.95 -9.30
CA LEU A 164 6.01 3.55 -9.40
C LEU A 164 6.12 2.92 -8.01
N LEU A 165 5.16 2.11 -7.61
CA LEU A 165 5.23 1.32 -6.38
C LEU A 165 5.33 -0.17 -6.70
N ALA A 166 6.39 -0.80 -6.25
CA ALA A 166 6.52 -2.25 -6.23
C ALA A 166 6.39 -2.76 -4.80
N TYR A 167 5.57 -3.80 -4.64
CA TYR A 167 5.35 -4.49 -3.38
C TYR A 167 6.17 -5.77 -3.36
N VAL A 168 7.22 -5.81 -2.53
CA VAL A 168 8.04 -7.01 -2.39
C VAL A 168 7.46 -7.89 -1.28
N SER A 169 7.10 -9.10 -1.62
CA SER A 169 6.38 -10.04 -0.76
C SER A 169 7.29 -11.14 -0.22
N VAL A 170 6.76 -11.94 0.68
CA VAL A 170 7.44 -13.12 1.23
C VAL A 170 7.74 -14.21 0.18
N GLY A 171 7.08 -14.15 -0.97
CA GLY A 171 7.26 -15.10 -2.08
C GLY A 171 8.30 -14.69 -3.11
N ASP A 172 8.75 -13.43 -3.09
CA ASP A 172 9.69 -12.93 -4.08
C ASP A 172 11.10 -13.45 -3.85
N ARG A 173 11.86 -13.51 -4.94
CA ARG A 173 13.22 -14.04 -5.00
C ARG A 173 14.15 -12.98 -5.56
N GLU A 174 15.43 -13.12 -5.29
CA GLU A 174 16.48 -12.24 -5.80
C GLU A 174 16.37 -12.01 -7.32
N ARG A 175 16.21 -13.07 -8.10
CA ARG A 175 16.03 -12.98 -9.56
C ARG A 175 14.85 -12.13 -10.00
N ASP A 176 13.80 -12.01 -9.16
CA ASP A 176 12.61 -11.25 -9.51
C ASP A 176 12.91 -9.75 -9.37
N LEU A 177 13.70 -9.37 -8.36
CA LEU A 177 14.22 -8.02 -8.18
C LEU A 177 15.29 -7.66 -9.23
N GLU A 178 16.19 -8.59 -9.56
CA GLU A 178 17.17 -8.42 -10.65
C GLU A 178 16.47 -8.15 -12.00
N ARG A 179 15.36 -8.87 -12.27
CA ARG A 179 14.54 -8.62 -13.47
C ARG A 179 13.95 -7.22 -13.47
N LEU A 180 13.43 -6.76 -12.33
CA LEU A 180 12.90 -5.39 -12.20
C LEU A 180 13.99 -4.35 -12.46
N VAL A 181 15.15 -4.48 -11.81
CA VAL A 181 16.29 -3.56 -12.00
C VAL A 181 16.74 -3.54 -13.47
N ALA A 182 16.89 -4.72 -14.10
CA ALA A 182 17.28 -4.83 -15.49
C ALA A 182 16.23 -4.21 -16.43
N ALA A 183 14.94 -4.40 -16.15
CA ALA A 183 13.86 -3.80 -16.92
C ALA A 183 13.88 -2.27 -16.82
N LEU A 184 14.05 -1.71 -15.60
CA LEU A 184 14.16 -0.26 -15.40
C LEU A 184 15.40 0.33 -16.12
N ALA A 185 16.52 -0.38 -16.11
CA ALA A 185 17.71 0.01 -16.86
C ALA A 185 17.45 0.06 -18.37
N ASP A 186 16.75 -0.94 -18.91
CA ASP A 186 16.41 -1.00 -20.34
C ASP A 186 15.33 0.05 -20.70
N ILE A 187 14.35 0.29 -19.85
CA ILE A 187 13.37 1.38 -20.02
C ILE A 187 14.08 2.72 -20.08
N ARG A 188 14.98 3.01 -19.15
CA ARG A 188 15.81 4.21 -19.18
C ARG A 188 16.55 4.35 -20.51
N ARG A 189 17.18 3.29 -20.98
CA ARG A 189 17.95 3.29 -22.22
C ARG A 189 17.10 3.55 -23.47
N ARG A 190 15.87 3.02 -23.50
CA ARG A 190 15.00 3.04 -24.70
C ARG A 190 14.04 4.21 -24.75
N TYR A 191 13.55 4.64 -23.57
CA TYR A 191 12.39 5.55 -23.47
C TYR A 191 12.72 6.86 -22.76
N LYS A 192 13.97 7.06 -22.31
CA LYS A 192 14.34 8.33 -21.62
C LYS A 192 13.98 9.54 -22.49
N ARG A 193 13.33 10.51 -21.86
CA ARG A 193 12.94 11.81 -22.40
C ARG A 193 13.54 12.92 -21.56
N ASP A 194 13.27 14.18 -21.91
CA ASP A 194 13.56 15.31 -21.04
C ASP A 194 12.81 15.16 -19.71
N LYS A 195 13.45 15.62 -18.64
CA LYS A 195 12.88 15.54 -17.29
C LYS A 195 11.44 16.04 -17.23
N ALA A 196 10.55 15.20 -16.77
CA ALA A 196 9.16 15.58 -16.52
C ALA A 196 9.04 16.36 -15.20
N THR A 197 8.13 17.32 -15.18
CA THR A 197 7.77 18.05 -13.96
C THR A 197 6.29 17.89 -13.73
N LEU A 198 5.92 17.55 -12.50
CA LEU A 198 4.53 17.59 -12.08
C LEU A 198 4.07 19.03 -12.03
N MET A 199 2.88 19.30 -12.58
CA MET A 199 2.20 20.57 -12.32
C MET A 199 1.95 20.64 -10.80
N ARG A 200 2.28 21.77 -10.19
CA ARG A 200 1.93 22.01 -8.79
C ARG A 200 0.43 21.99 -8.67
N GLN A 201 -0.11 20.94 -8.07
CA GLN A 201 -1.50 20.94 -7.66
C GLN A 201 -1.62 21.74 -6.37
N GLU A 202 -2.50 22.74 -6.37
CA GLU A 202 -2.89 23.39 -5.12
C GLU A 202 -3.61 22.35 -4.24
N TYR A 203 -3.17 22.25 -3.00
CA TYR A 203 -3.89 21.43 -2.02
C TYR A 203 -5.25 22.07 -1.74
N ILE A 204 -6.30 21.41 -2.19
CA ILE A 204 -7.68 21.84 -1.91
C ILE A 204 -8.07 21.22 -0.56
N SER A 205 -8.18 22.06 0.47
CA SER A 205 -8.72 21.64 1.76
C SER A 205 -10.25 21.52 1.65
N PRO A 206 -10.82 20.31 1.73
CA PRO A 206 -12.27 20.16 1.64
C PRO A 206 -12.98 20.76 2.84
N GLN A 207 -14.08 21.44 2.60
CA GLN A 207 -14.95 21.93 3.66
C GLN A 207 -15.86 20.80 4.15
N VAL A 208 -15.80 20.48 5.44
CA VAL A 208 -16.74 19.53 6.05
C VAL A 208 -18.08 20.23 6.25
N VAL A 209 -19.13 19.78 5.55
CA VAL A 209 -20.47 20.40 5.54
C VAL A 209 -21.53 19.55 6.26
N ALA A 210 -21.28 18.27 6.48
CA ALA A 210 -22.19 17.36 7.17
C ALA A 210 -21.40 16.25 7.88
N GLY A 211 -21.94 15.68 8.95
CA GLY A 211 -21.40 14.49 9.58
C GLY A 211 -21.62 13.24 8.70
N PRO A 212 -20.80 12.18 8.83
CA PRO A 212 -20.92 10.97 8.00
C PRO A 212 -22.30 10.31 8.08
N GLN A 213 -22.92 10.21 9.24
CA GLN A 213 -24.24 9.63 9.41
C GLN A 213 -25.32 10.47 8.72
N GLU A 214 -25.27 11.79 8.90
CA GLU A 214 -26.20 12.72 8.25
C GLU A 214 -26.08 12.62 6.74
N ALA A 215 -24.85 12.66 6.20
CA ALA A 215 -24.58 12.54 4.79
C ALA A 215 -25.04 11.19 4.21
N PHE A 216 -24.89 10.09 4.97
CA PHE A 216 -25.29 8.76 4.55
C PHE A 216 -26.81 8.64 4.36
N TYR A 217 -27.60 9.20 5.27
CA TYR A 217 -29.07 9.13 5.24
C TYR A 217 -29.73 10.29 4.49
N ALA A 218 -28.97 11.29 4.07
CA ALA A 218 -29.50 12.42 3.31
C ALA A 218 -30.09 11.97 1.95
N PRO A 219 -31.17 12.63 1.46
CA PRO A 219 -31.67 12.39 0.12
C PRO A 219 -30.60 12.65 -0.94
N LYS A 220 -30.46 11.72 -1.89
CA LYS A 220 -29.45 11.79 -2.96
C LYS A 220 -30.10 11.77 -4.32
N LYS A 221 -29.43 12.38 -5.32
CA LYS A 221 -29.83 12.33 -6.73
C LYS A 221 -28.62 12.14 -7.61
N SER A 222 -28.76 11.37 -8.69
CA SER A 222 -27.75 11.28 -9.73
C SER A 222 -27.93 12.40 -10.74
N LEU A 223 -26.84 13.07 -11.08
CA LEU A 223 -26.81 14.17 -12.04
C LEU A 223 -25.61 14.01 -12.98
N PRO A 224 -25.67 14.52 -14.20
CA PRO A 224 -24.48 14.71 -15.01
C PRO A 224 -23.46 15.59 -14.28
N LEU A 225 -22.16 15.28 -14.38
CA LEU A 225 -21.10 15.99 -13.65
C LEU A 225 -21.18 17.53 -13.85
N ARG A 226 -21.49 18.01 -15.06
CA ARG A 226 -21.65 19.45 -15.38
C ARG A 226 -22.77 20.16 -14.59
N GLU A 227 -23.66 19.40 -13.97
CA GLU A 227 -24.82 19.93 -13.22
C GLU A 227 -24.61 19.84 -11.71
N THR A 228 -23.42 19.42 -11.27
CA THR A 228 -23.10 19.21 -9.83
C THR A 228 -22.39 20.40 -9.20
N GLU A 229 -22.12 21.47 -9.95
CA GLU A 229 -21.46 22.65 -9.39
C GLU A 229 -22.26 23.20 -8.20
N GLY A 230 -21.56 23.44 -7.08
CA GLY A 230 -22.15 23.92 -5.83
C GLY A 230 -22.91 22.86 -5.01
N MET A 231 -22.89 21.58 -5.42
CA MET A 231 -23.51 20.49 -4.68
C MET A 231 -22.51 19.76 -3.81
N VAL A 232 -23.02 19.06 -2.78
CA VAL A 232 -22.21 18.19 -1.93
C VAL A 232 -22.15 16.81 -2.57
N CYS A 233 -20.94 16.31 -2.80
CA CYS A 233 -20.70 14.98 -3.35
C CYS A 233 -21.15 13.88 -2.37
N SER A 234 -21.96 12.93 -2.82
CA SER A 234 -22.47 11.82 -2.00
C SER A 234 -21.75 10.51 -2.22
N GLU A 235 -20.82 10.47 -3.15
CA GLU A 235 -19.97 9.31 -3.44
C GLU A 235 -18.62 9.76 -3.98
N PHE A 236 -17.65 8.87 -3.91
CA PHE A 236 -16.32 9.13 -4.47
C PHE A 236 -16.39 9.18 -6.00
N VAL A 237 -15.74 10.18 -6.59
CA VAL A 237 -15.48 10.27 -8.03
C VAL A 237 -13.97 10.11 -8.19
N MET A 238 -13.53 8.90 -8.50
CA MET A 238 -12.12 8.56 -8.48
C MET A 238 -11.82 7.53 -9.59
N CYS A 239 -10.74 7.74 -10.31
CA CYS A 239 -10.15 6.70 -11.17
C CYS A 239 -9.35 5.71 -10.32
N TYR A 240 -9.58 4.43 -10.51
CA TYR A 240 -8.84 3.39 -9.80
C TYR A 240 -8.34 2.32 -10.77
N PRO A 241 -7.15 1.85 -10.60
CA PRO A 241 -5.91 2.56 -10.24
C PRO A 241 -5.38 3.37 -11.43
N PRO A 242 -4.59 4.42 -11.20
CA PRO A 242 -4.38 5.12 -9.94
C PRO A 242 -5.52 6.08 -9.62
N GLY A 243 -5.74 6.35 -8.33
CA GLY A 243 -6.64 7.42 -7.91
C GLY A 243 -6.03 8.79 -8.29
N ILE A 244 -6.77 9.59 -9.03
CA ILE A 244 -6.38 10.94 -9.40
C ILE A 244 -7.31 11.90 -8.68
#